data_cba8a9adbd0e278795beddb964c34bc3
#
_entry.id   cba8a9adbd0e278795beddb964c34bc3
#
_cell.length_a   1.000
_cell.length_b   1.000
_cell.length_c   1.000
_cell.angle_alpha   90.00
_cell.angle_beta   90.00
_cell.angle_gamma   90.00
#
_symmetry.space_group_name_H-M   'P 1'
#
loop_
_entity.id
_entity.type
_entity.pdbx_description
1 polymer ?
#
loop_
_entity_poly.entity_id
_entity_poly.type
_entity_poly.pdbx_seq_one_letter_code
_entity_poly.pdbx_strand_id
1 'polypeptide(L)'
;GFFFGDGSCGSYNCTSGTKNSWALNNSCMETLNYYKTLCEETYTDYEWKILPTLESSGVYKLVPKSRKYGGIVEFVKKYRNMMYDSSSSKIIPDIVLQSTFEIRNEFFNGLYDADGDKDCHGYIRIDQKSQLSASHIYYLSKSIGWNASINTRSDKPNIYRITLTKSHQRKNPIAVKKIYPIEYDGYVYDLTTENHHFAAGIGNMIVHNTDSVFFTFNLEDPETGAPIRGKDALEITIEIAQEAAELCSLFLPPPMKLAYEKTLMSFILLSKKRYVGMLYEFNPNKGKLKFMGLPLKRRDSCDYLKDVYGGILTILMKEPDNVQKAIEFLNDSLQSLVDGSVSIDKLALTKSLRSNYKNPMQIAHKVLAERVGEREPGNKPKPGDRIKYAFIENKGQKLLGDRVETLDFIAKNKIPLDYHYYITNQLMNPLLQLFSLGLDKVYKYKKMKQKQIIELHSILDQMYQDCDGLIEPYMKKREKYCSAEVKRLLFEPFLVKIYNNQHGIRTLKQFWG
;
A
#
# COMPACT_ATOMS: atom_id res chain seq x y z
N GLY A 1 2.55 -29.68 15.49
CA GLY A 1 1.10 -29.88 15.65
C GLY A 1 0.72 -30.26 17.07
N PHE A 2 1.24 -31.36 17.59
CA PHE A 2 0.86 -31.88 18.92
C PHE A 2 1.03 -30.84 20.05
N PHE A 3 2.13 -30.04 20.03
CA PHE A 3 2.31 -28.96 21.01
C PHE A 3 1.20 -27.89 20.92
N PHE A 4 0.67 -27.62 19.75
CA PHE A 4 -0.42 -26.65 19.60
C PHE A 4 -1.69 -27.09 20.33
N GLY A 5 -2.04 -28.38 20.32
CA GLY A 5 -3.11 -28.95 21.13
C GLY A 5 -2.68 -29.07 22.60
N ASP A 6 -2.00 -30.14 22.91
CA ASP A 6 -1.67 -30.61 24.27
C ASP A 6 -0.36 -30.05 24.86
N GLY A 7 0.35 -29.15 24.18
CA GLY A 7 1.58 -28.55 24.67
C GLY A 7 1.32 -27.41 25.66
N SER A 8 2.28 -27.19 26.54
CA SER A 8 2.30 -26.02 27.43
C SER A 8 3.74 -25.51 27.60
N CYS A 9 3.93 -24.20 27.58
CA CYS A 9 5.20 -23.61 27.97
C CYS A 9 5.04 -22.21 28.56
N GLY A 10 5.90 -21.88 29.51
CA GLY A 10 5.89 -20.57 30.14
C GLY A 10 6.85 -20.46 31.31
N SER A 11 6.88 -19.25 31.90
CA SER A 11 7.62 -18.96 33.13
C SER A 11 6.64 -18.76 34.27
N TYR A 12 6.84 -19.48 35.35
CA TYR A 12 5.95 -19.49 36.50
C TYR A 12 6.69 -19.05 37.74
N ASN A 13 6.12 -18.15 38.52
CA ASN A 13 6.67 -17.75 39.82
C ASN A 13 6.32 -18.79 40.89
N CYS A 14 7.33 -19.34 41.53
CA CYS A 14 7.21 -20.27 42.63
C CYS A 14 7.88 -19.66 43.87
N THR A 15 7.65 -20.26 45.03
CA THR A 15 8.29 -19.85 46.32
C THR A 15 9.83 -19.90 46.26
N SER A 16 10.39 -20.75 45.40
CA SER A 16 11.84 -20.90 45.15
C SER A 16 12.41 -20.06 43.99
N GLY A 17 11.60 -19.13 43.40
CA GLY A 17 11.99 -18.29 42.25
C GLY A 17 11.21 -18.62 40.97
N THR A 18 11.65 -18.06 39.84
CA THR A 18 11.00 -18.25 38.54
C THR A 18 11.38 -19.60 37.94
N LYS A 19 10.40 -20.44 37.66
CA LYS A 19 10.57 -21.76 37.01
C LYS A 19 10.10 -21.68 35.55
N ASN A 20 10.98 -22.03 34.62
CA ASN A 20 10.63 -22.19 33.21
C ASN A 20 10.27 -23.64 32.93
N SER A 21 9.14 -23.84 32.22
CA SER A 21 8.61 -25.18 31.94
C SER A 21 8.13 -25.25 30.49
N TRP A 22 8.37 -26.39 29.87
CA TRP A 22 7.81 -26.82 28.60
C TRP A 22 7.35 -28.27 28.76
N ALA A 23 6.18 -28.60 28.25
CA ALA A 23 5.67 -29.97 28.32
C ALA A 23 4.70 -30.28 27.17
N LEU A 24 4.65 -31.55 26.76
CA LEU A 24 3.51 -32.16 26.07
C LEU A 24 2.73 -32.98 27.09
N ASN A 25 1.41 -32.83 27.11
CA ASN A 25 0.54 -33.48 28.10
C ASN A 25 -0.42 -34.42 27.36
N ASN A 26 -0.54 -35.65 27.81
CA ASN A 26 -1.55 -36.58 27.29
C ASN A 26 -1.81 -37.72 28.29
N SER A 27 -2.99 -38.32 28.21
CA SER A 27 -3.34 -39.51 28.99
C SER A 27 -2.83 -40.82 28.35
N CYS A 28 -2.58 -40.81 27.04
CA CYS A 28 -2.06 -41.95 26.28
C CYS A 28 -0.54 -42.02 26.36
N MET A 29 -0.04 -43.04 27.01
CA MET A 29 1.40 -43.27 27.17
C MET A 29 2.08 -43.64 25.83
N GLU A 30 1.39 -44.36 24.94
CA GLU A 30 1.92 -44.71 23.61
C GLU A 30 2.16 -43.46 22.75
N THR A 31 1.19 -42.56 22.76
CA THR A 31 1.31 -41.25 22.07
C THR A 31 2.50 -40.45 22.61
N LEU A 32 2.66 -40.37 23.94
CA LEU A 32 3.79 -39.66 24.52
C LEU A 32 5.16 -40.31 24.23
N ASN A 33 5.22 -41.66 24.18
CA ASN A 33 6.45 -42.36 23.78
C ASN A 33 6.80 -42.09 22.29
N TYR A 34 5.83 -42.08 21.39
CA TYR A 34 6.05 -41.70 20.02
C TYR A 34 6.65 -40.28 19.89
N TYR A 35 6.02 -39.31 20.55
CA TYR A 35 6.53 -37.92 20.53
C TYR A 35 7.85 -37.76 21.30
N LYS A 36 8.12 -38.61 22.29
CA LYS A 36 9.44 -38.65 22.97
C LYS A 36 10.53 -39.03 21.97
N THR A 37 10.35 -40.09 21.18
CA THR A 37 11.30 -40.51 20.16
C THR A 37 11.58 -39.40 19.18
N LEU A 38 10.53 -38.77 18.65
CA LEU A 38 10.68 -37.61 17.72
C LEU A 38 11.44 -36.44 18.35
N CYS A 39 11.18 -36.17 19.64
CA CYS A 39 11.90 -35.12 20.35
C CYS A 39 13.36 -35.45 20.59
N GLU A 40 13.70 -36.71 20.90
CA GLU A 40 15.07 -37.21 21.10
C GLU A 40 15.87 -37.10 19.79
N GLU A 41 15.26 -37.43 18.67
CA GLU A 41 15.86 -37.29 17.33
C GLU A 41 16.07 -35.81 16.91
N THR A 42 15.10 -34.96 17.25
CA THR A 42 15.11 -33.55 16.79
C THR A 42 15.93 -32.63 17.68
N TYR A 43 15.95 -32.90 19.00
CA TYR A 43 16.54 -32.02 20.02
C TYR A 43 17.58 -32.80 20.85
N THR A 44 18.69 -33.13 20.25
CA THR A 44 19.77 -33.94 20.83
C THR A 44 20.47 -33.32 22.04
N ASP A 45 20.36 -32.01 22.24
CA ASP A 45 20.90 -31.29 23.42
C ASP A 45 20.07 -31.50 24.70
N TYR A 46 18.93 -32.22 24.61
CA TYR A 46 18.01 -32.42 25.72
C TYR A 46 17.85 -33.91 26.06
N GLU A 47 17.65 -34.20 27.32
CA GLU A 47 17.20 -35.50 27.83
C GLU A 47 15.66 -35.41 28.00
N TRP A 48 14.91 -36.38 27.49
CA TRP A 48 13.44 -36.35 27.51
C TRP A 48 12.89 -37.35 28.48
N LYS A 49 11.99 -36.90 29.39
CA LYS A 49 11.39 -37.74 30.43
C LYS A 49 9.87 -37.60 30.42
N ILE A 50 9.19 -38.74 30.56
CA ILE A 50 7.76 -38.79 30.82
C ILE A 50 7.57 -38.88 32.33
N LEU A 51 6.77 -37.95 32.87
CA LEU A 51 6.49 -37.86 34.30
C LEU A 51 4.98 -37.87 34.52
N PRO A 52 4.43 -38.47 35.59
CA PRO A 52 3.04 -38.31 35.95
C PRO A 52 2.81 -36.85 36.36
N THR A 53 1.58 -36.37 36.15
CA THR A 53 1.12 -35.08 36.70
C THR A 53 0.55 -35.30 38.12
N LEU A 54 -0.72 -35.10 38.34
CA LEU A 54 -1.37 -35.47 39.58
C LEU A 54 -1.91 -36.90 39.46
N GLU A 55 -1.76 -37.76 40.44
CA GLU A 55 -2.29 -39.15 40.39
C GLU A 55 -3.77 -39.23 40.02
N SER A 56 -4.56 -38.27 40.51
CA SER A 56 -6.00 -38.20 40.22
C SER A 56 -6.35 -37.78 38.77
N SER A 57 -5.41 -37.26 37.96
CA SER A 57 -5.69 -36.74 36.62
C SER A 57 -5.54 -37.80 35.52
N GLY A 58 -4.79 -38.86 35.73
CA GLY A 58 -4.45 -39.86 34.72
C GLY A 58 -3.63 -39.31 33.55
N VAL A 59 -3.10 -38.08 33.67
CA VAL A 59 -2.34 -37.37 32.61
C VAL A 59 -0.85 -37.45 32.90
N TYR A 60 -0.08 -37.78 31.88
CA TYR A 60 1.37 -37.74 31.87
C TYR A 60 1.87 -36.53 31.11
N LYS A 61 3.13 -36.12 31.40
CA LYS A 61 3.79 -35.02 30.70
C LYS A 61 5.17 -35.43 30.23
N LEU A 62 5.45 -35.17 28.96
CA LEU A 62 6.78 -35.27 28.39
C LEU A 62 7.50 -33.92 28.57
N VAL A 63 8.64 -33.94 29.23
CA VAL A 63 9.42 -32.73 29.58
C VAL A 63 10.88 -32.85 29.15
N PRO A 64 11.51 -31.76 28.66
CA PRO A 64 12.94 -31.73 28.39
C PRO A 64 13.74 -31.39 29.64
N LYS A 65 14.91 -32.02 29.78
CA LYS A 65 15.94 -31.63 30.71
C LYS A 65 17.18 -31.21 29.93
N SER A 66 17.56 -29.94 30.02
CA SER A 66 18.75 -29.45 29.31
C SER A 66 20.03 -30.00 29.93
N ARG A 67 20.97 -30.31 29.04
CA ARG A 67 22.34 -30.64 29.41
C ARG A 67 23.22 -29.40 29.65
N LYS A 68 22.77 -28.22 29.15
CA LYS A 68 23.43 -26.92 29.26
C LYS A 68 22.74 -26.03 30.30
N TYR A 69 23.50 -25.24 31.07
CA TYR A 69 22.92 -24.26 31.97
C TYR A 69 22.11 -23.21 31.18
N GLY A 70 20.91 -22.91 31.65
CA GLY A 70 20.04 -21.94 31.00
C GLY A 70 19.30 -22.44 29.73
N GLY A 71 19.63 -23.62 29.20
CA GLY A 71 19.07 -24.13 27.95
C GLY A 71 17.52 -24.27 27.95
N ILE A 72 16.91 -24.56 29.10
CA ILE A 72 15.45 -24.61 29.23
C ILE A 72 14.82 -23.22 29.06
N VAL A 73 15.50 -22.18 29.55
CA VAL A 73 15.01 -20.80 29.40
C VAL A 73 14.96 -20.40 27.93
N GLU A 74 16.00 -20.69 27.16
CA GLU A 74 16.09 -20.43 25.73
C GLU A 74 15.03 -21.24 24.95
N PHE A 75 14.85 -22.50 25.29
CA PHE A 75 13.87 -23.39 24.69
C PHE A 75 12.44 -22.85 24.90
N VAL A 76 12.10 -22.46 26.13
CA VAL A 76 10.80 -21.86 26.46
C VAL A 76 10.60 -20.53 25.71
N LYS A 77 11.60 -19.64 25.68
CA LYS A 77 11.53 -18.38 24.92
C LYS A 77 11.27 -18.63 23.43
N LYS A 78 12.00 -19.57 22.82
CA LYS A 78 11.79 -19.95 21.40
C LYS A 78 10.35 -20.38 21.13
N TYR A 79 9.81 -21.30 21.94
CA TYR A 79 8.44 -21.76 21.77
C TYR A 79 7.39 -20.70 22.06
N ARG A 80 7.60 -19.85 23.08
CA ARG A 80 6.70 -18.73 23.37
C ARG A 80 6.62 -17.75 22.20
N ASN A 81 7.75 -17.35 21.65
CA ASN A 81 7.77 -16.41 20.52
C ASN A 81 7.18 -17.00 19.23
N MET A 82 7.28 -18.31 19.04
CA MET A 82 6.81 -19.00 17.83
C MET A 82 5.34 -19.40 17.91
N MET A 83 4.87 -19.85 19.06
CA MET A 83 3.58 -20.56 19.22
C MET A 83 2.51 -19.75 19.96
N TYR A 84 2.81 -18.53 20.41
CA TYR A 84 1.87 -17.70 21.16
C TYR A 84 1.84 -16.28 20.66
N ASP A 85 0.66 -15.67 20.65
CA ASP A 85 0.46 -14.25 20.37
C ASP A 85 0.70 -13.36 21.61
N SER A 86 0.50 -12.06 21.45
CA SER A 86 0.60 -11.07 22.53
C SER A 86 -0.44 -11.28 23.66
N SER A 87 -1.56 -11.92 23.37
CA SER A 87 -2.60 -12.27 24.34
C SER A 87 -2.35 -13.59 25.06
N SER A 88 -1.21 -14.24 24.81
CA SER A 88 -0.85 -15.59 25.28
C SER A 88 -1.77 -16.71 24.76
N SER A 89 -2.47 -16.48 23.65
CA SER A 89 -3.18 -17.53 22.92
C SER A 89 -2.23 -18.26 21.98
N LYS A 90 -2.43 -19.57 21.81
CA LYS A 90 -1.62 -20.33 20.86
C LYS A 90 -1.96 -19.97 19.43
N ILE A 91 -0.94 -19.83 18.59
CA ILE A 91 -1.05 -19.58 17.15
C ILE A 91 -0.29 -20.64 16.36
N ILE A 92 -0.75 -20.93 15.15
CA ILE A 92 0.06 -21.72 14.21
C ILE A 92 1.11 -20.78 13.60
N PRO A 93 2.39 -21.12 13.69
CA PRO A 93 3.45 -20.25 13.16
C PRO A 93 3.32 -20.01 11.67
N ASP A 94 3.62 -18.79 11.21
CA ASP A 94 3.56 -18.42 9.78
C ASP A 94 4.46 -19.32 8.92
N ILE A 95 5.60 -19.73 9.46
CA ILE A 95 6.50 -20.66 8.77
C ILE A 95 5.82 -22.00 8.45
N VAL A 96 4.83 -22.43 9.24
CA VAL A 96 4.04 -23.64 8.97
C VAL A 96 2.95 -23.33 7.95
N LEU A 97 2.20 -22.22 8.13
CA LEU A 97 1.10 -21.85 7.24
C LEU A 97 1.57 -21.56 5.81
N GLN A 98 2.82 -21.10 5.65
CA GLN A 98 3.43 -20.77 4.36
C GLN A 98 4.28 -21.91 3.78
N SER A 99 4.39 -23.06 4.48
CA SER A 99 5.20 -24.20 4.02
C SER A 99 4.49 -25.05 2.97
N THR A 100 5.17 -26.12 2.54
CA THR A 100 4.64 -27.11 1.59
C THR A 100 3.41 -27.83 2.17
N PHE A 101 2.68 -28.51 1.30
CA PHE A 101 1.52 -29.32 1.69
C PHE A 101 1.88 -30.37 2.75
N GLU A 102 3.01 -31.05 2.58
CA GLU A 102 3.49 -32.13 3.46
C GLU A 102 3.70 -31.61 4.89
N ILE A 103 4.38 -30.49 5.05
CA ILE A 103 4.65 -29.88 6.37
C ILE A 103 3.34 -29.44 7.04
N ARG A 104 2.43 -28.83 6.28
CA ARG A 104 1.12 -28.44 6.80
C ARG A 104 0.29 -29.64 7.21
N ASN A 105 0.34 -30.71 6.43
CA ASN A 105 -0.38 -31.95 6.73
C ASN A 105 0.21 -32.65 7.97
N GLU A 106 1.51 -32.72 8.13
CA GLU A 106 2.15 -33.27 9.34
C GLU A 106 1.86 -32.41 10.58
N PHE A 107 1.80 -31.10 10.45
CA PHE A 107 1.35 -30.25 11.56
C PHE A 107 -0.09 -30.55 11.94
N PHE A 108 -0.96 -30.75 10.95
CA PHE A 108 -2.37 -31.09 11.17
C PHE A 108 -2.52 -32.47 11.83
N ASN A 109 -1.75 -33.47 11.40
CA ASN A 109 -1.74 -34.80 12.00
C ASN A 109 -1.39 -34.72 13.50
N GLY A 110 -0.31 -34.01 13.84
CA GLY A 110 0.06 -33.82 15.24
C GLY A 110 -0.97 -33.01 16.06
N LEU A 111 -1.69 -32.06 15.45
CA LEU A 111 -2.80 -31.40 16.11
C LEU A 111 -3.97 -32.33 16.34
N TYR A 112 -4.28 -33.19 15.36
CA TYR A 112 -5.34 -34.17 15.46
C TYR A 112 -5.06 -35.23 16.56
N ASP A 113 -3.80 -35.67 16.68
CA ASP A 113 -3.38 -36.59 17.75
C ASP A 113 -3.57 -36.02 19.16
N ALA A 114 -3.47 -34.69 19.28
CA ALA A 114 -3.62 -34.00 20.56
C ALA A 114 -5.10 -33.71 20.90
N ASP A 115 -5.78 -32.97 20.03
CA ASP A 115 -7.09 -32.35 20.27
C ASP A 115 -8.20 -32.87 19.35
N GLY A 116 -7.87 -33.77 18.42
CA GLY A 116 -8.84 -34.26 17.44
C GLY A 116 -9.84 -35.27 18.03
N ASP A 117 -11.14 -34.99 17.88
CA ASP A 117 -12.24 -35.92 18.23
C ASP A 117 -13.04 -36.23 16.97
N LYS A 118 -13.55 -37.47 16.87
CA LYS A 118 -14.50 -37.88 15.84
C LYS A 118 -15.90 -38.03 16.44
N ASP A 119 -16.86 -37.39 15.78
CA ASP A 119 -18.25 -37.64 16.14
C ASP A 119 -18.76 -38.96 15.55
N CYS A 120 -19.98 -39.34 15.92
CA CYS A 120 -20.63 -40.59 15.45
C CYS A 120 -20.80 -40.66 13.91
N HIS A 121 -20.63 -39.55 13.20
CA HIS A 121 -20.70 -39.46 11.73
C HIS A 121 -19.32 -39.38 11.08
N GLY A 122 -18.23 -39.48 11.86
CA GLY A 122 -16.84 -39.43 11.36
C GLY A 122 -16.33 -38.04 11.06
N TYR A 123 -17.03 -36.98 11.46
CA TYR A 123 -16.50 -35.60 11.37
C TYR A 123 -15.45 -35.37 12.46
N ILE A 124 -14.33 -34.75 12.07
CA ILE A 124 -13.32 -34.32 13.03
C ILE A 124 -13.77 -32.99 13.65
N ARG A 125 -13.68 -32.90 14.96
CA ARG A 125 -14.01 -31.69 15.73
C ARG A 125 -12.84 -31.27 16.56
N ILE A 126 -12.54 -29.96 16.52
CA ILE A 126 -11.48 -29.33 17.34
C ILE A 126 -12.09 -28.08 17.97
N ASP A 127 -12.00 -27.98 19.30
CA ASP A 127 -12.55 -26.86 20.06
C ASP A 127 -11.43 -25.91 20.51
N GLN A 128 -11.62 -24.60 20.29
CA GLN A 128 -10.64 -23.56 20.67
C GLN A 128 -11.31 -22.37 21.37
N LYS A 129 -10.61 -21.80 22.37
CA LYS A 129 -11.08 -20.59 23.06
C LYS A 129 -10.75 -19.31 22.28
N SER A 130 -9.58 -19.25 21.67
CA SER A 130 -9.14 -18.10 20.90
C SER A 130 -9.72 -18.11 19.50
N GLN A 131 -10.31 -16.99 19.08
CA GLN A 131 -10.80 -16.80 17.72
C GLN A 131 -9.65 -16.90 16.69
N LEU A 132 -8.48 -16.35 17.03
CA LEU A 132 -7.30 -16.41 16.17
C LEU A 132 -6.80 -17.84 15.99
N SER A 133 -6.71 -18.62 17.09
CA SER A 133 -6.33 -20.04 17.02
C SER A 133 -7.32 -20.84 16.15
N ALA A 134 -8.63 -20.60 16.32
CA ALA A 134 -9.66 -21.25 15.52
C ALA A 134 -9.55 -20.88 14.02
N SER A 135 -9.24 -19.62 13.72
CA SER A 135 -9.03 -19.12 12.35
C SER A 135 -7.82 -19.79 11.69
N HIS A 136 -6.71 -19.92 12.41
CA HIS A 136 -5.52 -20.61 11.92
C HIS A 136 -5.76 -22.09 11.63
N ILE A 137 -6.48 -22.82 12.51
CA ILE A 137 -6.86 -24.22 12.25
C ILE A 137 -7.78 -24.32 11.02
N TYR A 138 -8.75 -23.40 10.89
CA TYR A 138 -9.60 -23.36 9.71
C TYR A 138 -8.78 -23.19 8.43
N TYR A 139 -7.87 -22.20 8.39
CA TYR A 139 -7.00 -21.94 7.26
C TYR A 139 -6.11 -23.15 6.93
N LEU A 140 -5.41 -23.70 7.94
CA LEU A 140 -4.57 -24.87 7.79
C LEU A 140 -5.36 -26.03 7.17
N SER A 141 -6.52 -26.36 7.75
CA SER A 141 -7.36 -27.46 7.30
C SER A 141 -7.84 -27.28 5.85
N LYS A 142 -8.28 -26.07 5.49
CA LYS A 142 -8.68 -25.73 4.11
C LYS A 142 -7.52 -25.88 3.14
N SER A 143 -6.32 -25.44 3.54
CA SER A 143 -5.12 -25.46 2.70
C SER A 143 -4.58 -26.87 2.40
N ILE A 144 -5.01 -27.89 3.17
CA ILE A 144 -4.69 -29.32 2.98
C ILE A 144 -5.88 -30.15 2.49
N GLY A 145 -6.92 -29.48 1.97
CA GLY A 145 -8.03 -30.11 1.26
C GLY A 145 -9.23 -30.56 2.12
N TRP A 146 -9.30 -30.18 3.41
CA TRP A 146 -10.49 -30.43 4.22
C TRP A 146 -11.59 -29.39 3.96
N ASN A 147 -12.84 -29.82 4.01
CA ASN A 147 -13.96 -28.91 4.16
C ASN A 147 -14.11 -28.56 5.64
N ALA A 148 -14.03 -27.28 5.96
CA ALA A 148 -14.06 -26.78 7.32
C ALA A 148 -15.25 -25.84 7.57
N SER A 149 -15.80 -25.87 8.77
CA SER A 149 -16.77 -24.89 9.26
C SER A 149 -16.43 -24.51 10.69
N ILE A 150 -16.72 -23.26 11.08
CA ILE A 150 -16.57 -22.79 12.46
C ILE A 150 -17.94 -22.38 12.99
N ASN A 151 -18.25 -22.82 14.18
CA ASN A 151 -19.44 -22.42 14.92
C ASN A 151 -19.07 -22.20 16.39
N THR A 152 -19.77 -21.29 17.06
CA THR A 152 -19.73 -21.23 18.53
C THR A 152 -20.59 -22.35 19.11
N ARG A 153 -20.17 -22.92 20.22
CA ARG A 153 -20.96 -23.94 20.91
C ARG A 153 -22.15 -23.29 21.62
N SER A 154 -23.35 -23.91 21.52
CA SER A 154 -24.56 -23.43 22.19
C SER A 154 -24.47 -23.49 23.72
N ASP A 155 -23.79 -24.54 24.24
CA ASP A 155 -23.56 -24.77 25.67
C ASP A 155 -22.36 -23.97 26.23
N LYS A 156 -21.45 -23.50 25.36
CA LYS A 156 -20.24 -22.75 25.71
C LYS A 156 -19.95 -21.67 24.63
N PRO A 157 -20.62 -20.51 24.67
CA PRO A 157 -20.58 -19.52 23.59
C PRO A 157 -19.19 -18.90 23.36
N ASN A 158 -18.26 -19.03 24.31
CA ASN A 158 -16.89 -18.57 24.19
C ASN A 158 -15.93 -19.64 23.61
N ILE A 159 -16.47 -20.77 23.13
CA ILE A 159 -15.67 -21.82 22.48
C ILE A 159 -16.05 -21.92 21.02
N TYR A 160 -15.06 -21.78 20.15
CA TYR A 160 -15.16 -21.99 18.73
C TYR A 160 -14.93 -23.45 18.40
N ARG A 161 -15.93 -24.10 17.77
CA ARG A 161 -15.83 -25.47 17.28
C ARG A 161 -15.54 -25.47 15.79
N ILE A 162 -14.42 -26.03 15.42
CA ILE A 162 -14.04 -26.30 14.04
C ILE A 162 -14.49 -27.73 13.72
N THR A 163 -15.31 -27.87 12.68
CA THR A 163 -15.78 -29.18 12.20
C THR A 163 -15.23 -29.41 10.80
N LEU A 164 -14.55 -30.55 10.60
CA LEU A 164 -13.84 -30.90 9.38
C LEU A 164 -14.42 -32.17 8.75
N THR A 165 -14.53 -32.19 7.43
CA THR A 165 -14.95 -33.34 6.64
C THR A 165 -14.28 -33.40 5.28
N LYS A 166 -14.03 -34.60 4.75
CA LYS A 166 -13.61 -34.80 3.36
C LYS A 166 -14.79 -34.92 2.39
N SER A 167 -15.98 -35.21 2.92
CA SER A 167 -17.21 -35.33 2.13
C SER A 167 -17.76 -33.97 1.71
N HIS A 168 -18.62 -33.96 0.67
CA HIS A 168 -19.21 -32.72 0.17
C HIS A 168 -20.13 -32.09 1.24
N GLN A 169 -19.97 -30.78 1.48
CA GLN A 169 -20.83 -30.06 2.42
C GLN A 169 -22.23 -29.86 1.81
N ARG A 170 -23.28 -30.25 2.52
CA ARG A 170 -24.68 -30.08 2.09
C ARG A 170 -25.12 -28.61 2.02
N LYS A 171 -24.47 -27.71 2.75
CA LYS A 171 -24.80 -26.28 2.80
C LYS A 171 -23.71 -25.47 2.07
N ASN A 172 -24.14 -24.48 1.27
CA ASN A 172 -23.20 -23.57 0.64
C ASN A 172 -22.42 -22.79 1.71
N PRO A 173 -21.09 -22.94 1.82
CA PRO A 173 -20.28 -22.29 2.85
C PRO A 173 -20.14 -20.77 2.64
N ILE A 174 -20.42 -20.26 1.44
CA ILE A 174 -20.37 -18.83 1.11
C ILE A 174 -21.74 -18.14 1.21
N ALA A 175 -22.82 -18.88 1.50
CA ALA A 175 -24.13 -18.28 1.66
C ALA A 175 -24.23 -17.51 2.99
N VAL A 176 -24.48 -16.21 2.90
CA VAL A 176 -24.77 -15.37 4.06
C VAL A 176 -26.13 -15.77 4.63
N LYS A 177 -26.16 -16.26 5.87
CA LYS A 177 -27.39 -16.73 6.53
C LYS A 177 -28.04 -15.67 7.41
N LYS A 178 -27.23 -14.86 8.07
CA LYS A 178 -27.67 -13.82 9.00
C LYS A 178 -26.69 -12.66 8.98
N ILE A 179 -27.22 -11.46 9.12
CA ILE A 179 -26.47 -10.21 9.26
C ILE A 179 -26.95 -9.56 10.55
N TYR A 180 -26.00 -9.18 11.39
CA TYR A 180 -26.27 -8.46 12.62
C TYR A 180 -25.50 -7.15 12.60
N PRO A 181 -26.12 -6.01 12.91
CA PRO A 181 -25.39 -4.80 13.21
C PRO A 181 -24.61 -5.00 14.51
N ILE A 182 -23.38 -4.54 14.52
CA ILE A 182 -22.55 -4.49 15.72
C ILE A 182 -22.02 -3.07 15.85
N GLU A 183 -21.99 -2.54 17.07
CA GLU A 183 -21.25 -1.32 17.35
C GLU A 183 -19.76 -1.66 17.33
N TYR A 184 -19.00 -0.87 16.59
CA TYR A 184 -17.56 -1.05 16.44
C TYR A 184 -16.87 0.32 16.53
N ASP A 185 -16.00 0.45 17.51
CA ASP A 185 -15.11 1.60 17.67
C ASP A 185 -13.68 1.13 17.52
N GLY A 186 -13.10 1.35 16.34
CA GLY A 186 -11.75 0.90 16.02
C GLY A 186 -11.39 1.12 14.55
N TYR A 187 -10.18 0.70 14.19
CA TYR A 187 -9.70 0.78 12.82
C TYR A 187 -10.31 -0.32 11.94
N VAL A 188 -10.76 0.07 10.76
CA VAL A 188 -11.07 -0.86 9.67
C VAL A 188 -9.89 -0.85 8.68
N TYR A 189 -9.60 -2.01 8.10
CA TYR A 189 -8.46 -2.20 7.21
C TYR A 189 -8.96 -2.64 5.84
N ASP A 190 -8.29 -2.14 4.82
CA ASP A 190 -8.51 -2.53 3.42
C ASP A 190 -7.19 -2.96 2.77
N LEU A 191 -7.26 -3.94 1.87
CA LEU A 191 -6.10 -4.46 1.15
C LEU A 191 -6.19 -4.07 -0.32
N THR A 192 -5.10 -3.53 -0.85
CA THR A 192 -4.96 -3.31 -2.29
C THR A 192 -4.24 -4.49 -2.91
N THR A 193 -4.96 -5.25 -3.74
CA THR A 193 -4.43 -6.34 -4.54
C THR A 193 -4.44 -5.95 -6.02
N GLU A 194 -3.74 -6.70 -6.85
CA GLU A 194 -3.63 -6.42 -8.29
C GLU A 194 -5.00 -6.38 -8.99
N ASN A 195 -5.89 -7.29 -8.64
CA ASN A 195 -7.25 -7.40 -9.19
C ASN A 195 -8.33 -6.80 -8.28
N HIS A 196 -7.96 -6.07 -7.21
CA HIS A 196 -8.85 -5.47 -6.22
C HIS A 196 -9.76 -6.43 -5.44
N HIS A 197 -9.50 -7.75 -5.50
CA HIS A 197 -10.24 -8.76 -4.76
C HIS A 197 -9.33 -9.39 -3.71
N PHE A 198 -9.87 -9.65 -2.53
CA PHE A 198 -9.17 -10.40 -1.49
C PHE A 198 -10.15 -11.20 -0.62
N ALA A 199 -9.66 -12.28 -0.02
CA ALA A 199 -10.45 -13.04 0.92
C ALA A 199 -10.50 -12.31 2.27
N ALA A 200 -11.68 -11.98 2.74
CA ALA A 200 -11.90 -11.32 4.02
C ALA A 200 -12.51 -12.26 5.05
N GLY A 201 -11.95 -12.24 6.26
CA GLY A 201 -12.43 -13.04 7.38
C GLY A 201 -12.23 -14.55 7.19
N ILE A 202 -13.05 -15.32 7.90
CA ILE A 202 -13.03 -16.78 7.85
C ILE A 202 -14.04 -17.24 6.80
N GLY A 203 -13.61 -18.12 5.91
CA GLY A 203 -14.45 -18.64 4.84
C GLY A 203 -13.93 -18.29 3.46
N ASN A 204 -14.81 -18.36 2.49
CA ASN A 204 -14.49 -18.04 1.09
C ASN A 204 -15.15 -16.71 0.67
N MET A 205 -15.26 -15.76 1.59
CA MET A 205 -15.80 -14.45 1.26
C MET A 205 -14.74 -13.67 0.49
N ILE A 206 -14.98 -13.47 -0.78
CA ILE A 206 -14.17 -12.58 -1.62
C ILE A 206 -14.83 -11.21 -1.61
N VAL A 207 -14.09 -10.21 -1.19
CA VAL A 207 -14.52 -8.81 -1.20
C VAL A 207 -13.73 -8.04 -2.25
N HIS A 208 -14.35 -6.99 -2.77
CA HIS A 208 -13.73 -6.07 -3.70
C HIS A 208 -13.42 -4.77 -2.96
N ASN A 209 -12.24 -4.23 -3.20
CA ASN A 209 -11.77 -3.01 -2.54
C ASN A 209 -12.20 -1.82 -3.36
N THR A 210 -13.20 -1.50 -3.79
CA THR A 210 -13.65 -0.22 -4.38
C THR A 210 -15.16 -0.20 -4.35
N ASP A 211 -15.69 0.69 -3.58
CA ASP A 211 -17.09 0.85 -3.30
C ASP A 211 -17.67 2.16 -3.84
N SER A 212 -16.86 2.94 -4.57
CA SER A 212 -17.29 4.23 -5.11
C SER A 212 -17.10 4.33 -6.62
N VAL A 213 -18.03 5.00 -7.28
CA VAL A 213 -18.00 5.28 -8.72
C VAL A 213 -18.15 6.78 -8.97
N PHE A 214 -17.47 7.27 -10.02
CA PHE A 214 -17.66 8.60 -10.53
C PHE A 214 -18.54 8.54 -11.79
N PHE A 215 -19.51 9.42 -11.88
CA PHE A 215 -20.32 9.60 -13.06
C PHE A 215 -20.69 11.07 -13.26
N THR A 216 -21.15 11.42 -14.45
CA THR A 216 -21.62 12.75 -14.82
C THR A 216 -23.00 12.66 -15.43
N PHE A 217 -23.85 13.62 -15.14
CA PHE A 217 -25.20 13.69 -15.73
C PHE A 217 -25.24 14.36 -17.09
N ASN A 218 -24.15 15.04 -17.52
CA ASN A 218 -24.07 15.80 -18.77
C ASN A 218 -25.26 16.75 -18.93
N LEU A 219 -25.49 17.60 -17.91
CA LEU A 219 -26.65 18.48 -17.84
C LEU A 219 -26.72 19.43 -19.03
N GLU A 220 -27.86 19.46 -19.67
CA GLU A 220 -28.19 20.34 -20.79
C GLU A 220 -29.51 21.09 -20.51
N ASP A 221 -29.58 22.32 -20.94
CA ASP A 221 -30.81 23.11 -20.89
C ASP A 221 -31.86 22.49 -21.83
N PRO A 222 -33.06 22.15 -21.33
CA PRO A 222 -34.07 21.43 -22.13
C PRO A 222 -34.64 22.23 -23.30
N GLU A 223 -34.57 23.57 -23.27
CA GLU A 223 -35.10 24.41 -24.35
C GLU A 223 -34.06 24.67 -25.43
N THR A 224 -32.82 24.89 -25.03
CA THR A 224 -31.75 25.32 -25.95
C THR A 224 -30.76 24.20 -26.30
N GLY A 225 -30.74 23.10 -25.57
CA GLY A 225 -29.73 22.03 -25.69
C GLY A 225 -28.32 22.48 -25.28
N ALA A 226 -28.19 23.66 -24.69
CA ALA A 226 -26.90 24.18 -24.26
C ALA A 226 -26.44 23.51 -22.97
N PRO A 227 -25.12 23.17 -22.83
CA PRO A 227 -24.61 22.57 -21.60
C PRO A 227 -24.71 23.51 -20.40
N ILE A 228 -25.40 23.09 -19.35
CA ILE A 228 -25.46 23.83 -18.08
C ILE A 228 -24.09 23.73 -17.38
N ARG A 229 -23.54 24.86 -16.94
CA ARG A 229 -22.22 24.96 -16.34
C ARG A 229 -22.27 25.80 -15.06
N GLY A 230 -21.18 25.80 -14.31
CA GLY A 230 -21.01 26.66 -13.15
C GLY A 230 -21.82 26.21 -11.94
N LYS A 231 -22.28 27.19 -11.16
CA LYS A 231 -22.95 26.95 -9.89
C LYS A 231 -24.31 26.25 -10.07
N ASP A 232 -25.06 26.60 -11.10
CA ASP A 232 -26.35 25.97 -11.36
C ASP A 232 -26.22 24.48 -11.67
N ALA A 233 -25.22 24.11 -12.48
CA ALA A 233 -24.89 22.70 -12.72
C ALA A 233 -24.50 21.96 -11.43
N LEU A 234 -23.79 22.63 -10.51
CA LEU A 234 -23.39 22.03 -9.24
C LEU A 234 -24.59 21.75 -8.33
N GLU A 235 -25.51 22.72 -8.21
CA GLU A 235 -26.74 22.61 -7.42
C GLU A 235 -27.61 21.47 -7.93
N ILE A 236 -27.91 21.48 -9.21
CA ILE A 236 -28.71 20.44 -9.89
C ILE A 236 -28.02 19.05 -9.74
N THR A 237 -26.70 18.98 -9.92
CA THR A 237 -25.96 17.71 -9.79
C THR A 237 -26.05 17.14 -8.38
N ILE A 238 -25.99 17.99 -7.33
CA ILE A 238 -26.09 17.54 -5.94
C ILE A 238 -27.47 16.95 -5.65
N GLU A 239 -28.54 17.60 -6.13
CA GLU A 239 -29.92 17.15 -5.96
C GLU A 239 -30.17 15.83 -6.71
N ILE A 240 -29.90 15.78 -8.01
CA ILE A 240 -30.07 14.56 -8.81
C ILE A 240 -29.25 13.39 -8.28
N ALA A 241 -28.02 13.65 -7.81
CA ALA A 241 -27.16 12.58 -7.29
C ALA A 241 -27.71 11.96 -5.99
N GLN A 242 -28.39 12.73 -5.15
CA GLN A 242 -29.06 12.20 -3.95
C GLN A 242 -30.27 11.35 -4.34
N GLU A 243 -31.13 11.84 -5.23
CA GLU A 243 -32.28 11.09 -5.71
C GLU A 243 -31.86 9.81 -6.46
N ALA A 244 -30.84 9.90 -7.32
CA ALA A 244 -30.28 8.75 -8.02
C ALA A 244 -29.71 7.71 -7.06
N ALA A 245 -29.06 8.11 -5.98
CA ALA A 245 -28.55 7.20 -4.96
C ALA A 245 -29.66 6.45 -4.24
N GLU A 246 -30.75 7.13 -3.89
CA GLU A 246 -31.94 6.52 -3.29
C GLU A 246 -32.61 5.55 -4.27
N LEU A 247 -32.85 5.99 -5.49
CA LEU A 247 -33.48 5.17 -6.53
C LEU A 247 -32.63 3.91 -6.83
N CYS A 248 -31.33 4.05 -7.03
CA CYS A 248 -30.43 2.92 -7.27
C CYS A 248 -30.42 1.92 -6.10
N SER A 249 -30.56 2.43 -4.87
CA SER A 249 -30.62 1.57 -3.67
C SER A 249 -31.82 0.63 -3.65
N LEU A 250 -32.92 0.99 -4.34
CA LEU A 250 -34.09 0.13 -4.47
C LEU A 250 -33.84 -1.10 -5.35
N PHE A 251 -32.88 -1.03 -6.27
CA PHE A 251 -32.49 -2.13 -7.16
C PHE A 251 -31.37 -3.01 -6.57
N LEU A 252 -30.73 -2.56 -5.50
CA LEU A 252 -29.67 -3.32 -4.86
C LEU A 252 -30.23 -4.29 -3.82
N PRO A 253 -29.73 -5.53 -3.78
CA PRO A 253 -30.15 -6.48 -2.75
C PRO A 253 -29.68 -6.01 -1.37
N PRO A 254 -30.56 -5.95 -0.35
CA PRO A 254 -30.15 -5.61 1.01
C PRO A 254 -29.01 -6.49 1.52
N PRO A 255 -28.03 -5.93 2.26
CA PRO A 255 -27.97 -4.59 2.86
C PRO A 255 -27.25 -3.55 2.00
N MET A 256 -27.01 -3.81 0.72
CA MET A 256 -26.29 -2.87 -0.16
C MET A 256 -27.12 -1.60 -0.40
N LYS A 257 -26.44 -0.46 -0.29
CA LYS A 257 -26.98 0.86 -0.58
C LYS A 257 -25.98 1.66 -1.40
N LEU A 258 -26.47 2.44 -2.34
CA LEU A 258 -25.70 3.53 -2.93
C LEU A 258 -26.00 4.80 -2.14
N ALA A 259 -24.96 5.55 -1.78
CA ALA A 259 -25.10 6.82 -1.10
C ALA A 259 -24.40 7.93 -1.90
N TYR A 260 -25.02 9.10 -1.97
CA TYR A 260 -24.32 10.28 -2.44
C TYR A 260 -23.22 10.65 -1.44
N GLU A 261 -21.97 10.70 -1.91
CA GLU A 261 -20.84 11.07 -1.07
C GLU A 261 -20.41 12.53 -1.30
N LYS A 262 -20.23 12.92 -2.57
CA LYS A 262 -19.73 14.24 -2.94
C LYS A 262 -19.84 14.52 -4.44
N THR A 263 -19.89 15.80 -4.80
CA THR A 263 -19.71 16.28 -6.17
C THR A 263 -18.36 16.96 -6.32
N LEU A 264 -17.72 16.76 -7.45
CA LEU A 264 -16.44 17.37 -7.80
C LEU A 264 -16.61 18.29 -9.02
N MET A 265 -16.41 19.60 -8.82
CA MET A 265 -16.47 20.61 -9.88
C MET A 265 -15.51 21.78 -9.52
N SER A 266 -14.48 22.03 -10.28
CA SER A 266 -13.93 21.31 -11.44
C SER A 266 -13.26 20.00 -11.02
N PHE A 267 -13.01 19.10 -11.98
CA PHE A 267 -12.41 17.80 -11.72
C PHE A 267 -11.40 17.43 -12.82
N ILE A 268 -10.22 16.99 -12.43
CA ILE A 268 -9.19 16.45 -13.32
C ILE A 268 -8.81 15.06 -12.83
N LEU A 269 -9.06 14.04 -13.65
CA LEU A 269 -8.66 12.66 -13.42
C LEU A 269 -7.39 12.36 -14.24
N LEU A 270 -6.26 12.18 -13.57
CA LEU A 270 -4.99 11.87 -14.21
C LEU A 270 -4.81 10.37 -14.48
N SER A 271 -5.14 9.55 -13.51
CA SER A 271 -5.11 8.08 -13.59
C SER A 271 -5.85 7.47 -12.41
N LYS A 272 -5.92 6.13 -12.34
CA LYS A 272 -6.46 5.41 -11.17
C LYS A 272 -5.84 5.96 -9.88
N LYS A 273 -6.67 6.31 -8.90
CA LYS A 273 -6.29 6.86 -7.58
C LYS A 273 -5.52 8.20 -7.61
N ARG A 274 -5.47 8.91 -8.75
CA ARG A 274 -4.76 10.18 -8.91
C ARG A 274 -5.65 11.22 -9.56
N TYR A 275 -6.22 12.10 -8.74
CA TYR A 275 -7.12 13.15 -9.21
C TYR A 275 -7.07 14.39 -8.33
N VAL A 276 -7.59 15.48 -8.85
CA VAL A 276 -7.81 16.74 -8.13
C VAL A 276 -9.19 17.29 -8.50
N GLY A 277 -9.86 17.92 -7.55
CA GLY A 277 -11.12 18.59 -7.80
C GLY A 277 -11.55 19.49 -6.64
N MET A 278 -12.39 20.44 -6.94
CA MET A 278 -13.15 21.18 -5.92
C MET A 278 -14.27 20.28 -5.43
N LEU A 279 -14.18 19.84 -4.19
CA LEU A 279 -15.12 18.93 -3.55
C LEU A 279 -16.22 19.71 -2.86
N TYR A 280 -17.46 19.34 -3.14
CA TYR A 280 -18.67 19.81 -2.49
C TYR A 280 -19.42 18.60 -1.92
N GLU A 281 -19.83 18.69 -0.68
CA GLU A 281 -20.69 17.71 -0.03
C GLU A 281 -22.17 18.06 -0.37
N PHE A 282 -22.95 18.48 0.61
CA PHE A 282 -24.35 18.86 0.41
C PHE A 282 -24.54 20.37 0.15
N ASN A 283 -23.51 21.19 0.39
CA ASN A 283 -23.61 22.65 0.28
C ASN A 283 -22.78 23.16 -0.92
N PRO A 284 -23.43 23.67 -1.98
CA PRO A 284 -22.76 24.15 -3.20
C PRO A 284 -21.88 25.39 -2.98
N ASN A 285 -22.02 26.08 -1.82
CA ASN A 285 -21.23 27.25 -1.51
C ASN A 285 -19.97 26.94 -0.68
N LYS A 286 -19.77 25.68 -0.23
CA LYS A 286 -18.65 25.26 0.61
C LYS A 286 -17.73 24.27 -0.11
N GLY A 287 -17.04 24.76 -1.13
CA GLY A 287 -16.04 23.97 -1.87
C GLY A 287 -14.72 23.84 -1.13
N LYS A 288 -14.10 22.66 -1.18
CA LYS A 288 -12.76 22.38 -0.66
C LYS A 288 -11.90 21.77 -1.74
N LEU A 289 -10.70 22.30 -1.98
CA LEU A 289 -9.77 21.70 -2.92
C LEU A 289 -9.21 20.38 -2.37
N LYS A 290 -9.46 19.29 -3.09
CA LYS A 290 -9.05 17.93 -2.71
C LYS A 290 -8.07 17.36 -3.71
N PHE A 291 -6.93 16.86 -3.19
CA PHE A 291 -5.90 16.16 -3.97
C PHE A 291 -5.83 14.71 -3.53
N MET A 292 -5.85 13.78 -4.49
CA MET A 292 -5.68 12.35 -4.22
C MET A 292 -4.52 11.80 -5.06
N GLY A 293 -3.58 11.09 -4.38
CA GLY A 293 -2.46 10.42 -5.02
C GLY A 293 -1.41 11.32 -5.69
N LEU A 294 -1.48 12.64 -5.50
CA LEU A 294 -0.58 13.61 -6.12
C LEU A 294 0.66 13.90 -5.25
N PRO A 295 1.78 14.34 -5.86
CA PRO A 295 3.04 14.54 -5.14
C PRO A 295 3.03 15.69 -4.12
N LEU A 296 2.00 16.54 -4.09
CA LEU A 296 1.87 17.72 -3.23
C LEU A 296 2.01 17.42 -1.73
N LYS A 297 1.55 16.26 -1.26
CA LYS A 297 1.65 15.84 0.14
C LYS A 297 2.86 14.97 0.44
N ARG A 298 3.66 14.63 -0.55
CA ARG A 298 4.81 13.76 -0.38
C ARG A 298 5.98 14.52 0.24
N ARG A 299 6.57 13.94 1.28
CA ARG A 299 7.74 14.52 1.96
C ARG A 299 9.05 14.34 1.19
N ASP A 300 9.06 13.48 0.17
CA ASP A 300 10.22 13.18 -0.68
C ASP A 300 10.27 14.01 -1.98
N SER A 301 9.32 14.91 -2.17
CA SER A 301 9.31 15.92 -3.23
C SER A 301 9.82 17.25 -2.69
N CYS A 302 10.55 18.00 -3.53
CA CYS A 302 10.99 19.35 -3.14
C CYS A 302 9.81 20.32 -3.05
N ASP A 303 9.95 21.35 -2.23
CA ASP A 303 8.87 22.31 -2.03
C ASP A 303 8.61 23.15 -3.28
N TYR A 304 9.64 23.39 -4.10
CA TYR A 304 9.46 24.05 -5.39
C TYR A 304 8.51 23.29 -6.33
N LEU A 305 8.59 21.95 -6.40
CA LEU A 305 7.60 21.16 -7.13
C LEU A 305 6.19 21.36 -6.58
N LYS A 306 6.04 21.41 -5.27
CA LYS A 306 4.72 21.61 -4.64
C LYS A 306 4.15 22.99 -4.97
N ASP A 307 4.99 24.03 -4.94
CA ASP A 307 4.60 25.40 -5.29
C ASP A 307 4.16 25.50 -6.76
N VAL A 308 4.98 24.99 -7.68
CA VAL A 308 4.69 25.06 -9.13
C VAL A 308 3.49 24.20 -9.50
N TYR A 309 3.49 22.92 -9.10
CA TYR A 309 2.42 22.00 -9.44
C TYR A 309 1.10 22.37 -8.76
N GLY A 310 1.17 22.78 -7.47
CA GLY A 310 0.01 23.27 -6.72
C GLY A 310 -0.56 24.57 -7.27
N GLY A 311 0.31 25.50 -7.68
CA GLY A 311 -0.08 26.76 -8.32
C GLY A 311 -0.83 26.51 -9.63
N ILE A 312 -0.26 25.67 -10.51
CA ILE A 312 -0.91 25.28 -11.78
C ILE A 312 -2.28 24.64 -11.54
N LEU A 313 -2.36 23.66 -10.61
CA LEU A 313 -3.63 23.02 -10.30
C LEU A 313 -4.65 24.01 -9.72
N THR A 314 -4.23 24.96 -8.91
CA THR A 314 -5.11 25.99 -8.36
C THR A 314 -5.66 26.91 -9.45
N ILE A 315 -4.83 27.30 -10.42
CA ILE A 315 -5.25 28.10 -11.59
C ILE A 315 -6.30 27.34 -12.40
N LEU A 316 -6.02 26.06 -12.72
CA LEU A 316 -6.92 25.21 -13.51
C LEU A 316 -8.24 24.89 -12.79
N MET A 317 -8.23 24.80 -11.44
CA MET A 317 -9.44 24.51 -10.67
C MET A 317 -10.35 25.73 -10.50
N LYS A 318 -9.78 26.92 -10.43
CA LYS A 318 -10.55 28.16 -10.30
C LYS A 318 -11.24 28.56 -11.62
N GLU A 319 -10.52 28.41 -12.71
CA GLU A 319 -10.97 28.78 -14.05
C GLU A 319 -10.58 27.67 -15.04
N PRO A 320 -11.45 26.68 -15.31
CA PRO A 320 -11.11 25.50 -16.11
C PRO A 320 -10.60 25.79 -17.53
N ASP A 321 -10.99 26.90 -18.13
CA ASP A 321 -10.53 27.30 -19.48
C ASP A 321 -9.21 28.06 -19.47
N ASN A 322 -8.61 28.30 -18.30
CA ASN A 322 -7.44 29.12 -18.15
C ASN A 322 -6.10 28.36 -18.27
N VAL A 323 -6.03 27.43 -19.22
CA VAL A 323 -4.79 26.68 -19.51
C VAL A 323 -3.68 27.63 -19.94
N GLN A 324 -4.00 28.75 -20.58
CA GLN A 324 -3.01 29.77 -20.95
C GLN A 324 -2.28 30.32 -19.72
N LYS A 325 -3.02 30.81 -18.69
CA LYS A 325 -2.39 31.31 -17.45
C LYS A 325 -1.56 30.22 -16.73
N ALA A 326 -2.02 28.96 -16.78
CA ALA A 326 -1.28 27.85 -16.21
C ALA A 326 0.06 27.61 -16.94
N ILE A 327 0.09 27.77 -18.27
CA ILE A 327 1.32 27.65 -19.06
C ILE A 327 2.24 28.87 -18.83
N GLU A 328 1.69 30.05 -18.73
CA GLU A 328 2.45 31.27 -18.40
C GLU A 328 3.14 31.12 -17.03
N PHE A 329 2.38 30.71 -16.01
CA PHE A 329 2.93 30.42 -14.67
C PHE A 329 4.02 29.33 -14.68
N LEU A 330 3.84 28.28 -15.51
CA LEU A 330 4.88 27.27 -15.73
C LEU A 330 6.13 27.87 -16.37
N ASN A 331 5.99 28.69 -17.42
CA ASN A 331 7.11 29.33 -18.10
C ASN A 331 7.92 30.22 -17.15
N ASP A 332 7.25 31.03 -16.33
CA ASP A 332 7.90 31.89 -15.33
C ASP A 332 8.65 31.06 -14.28
N SER A 333 8.04 29.96 -13.84
CA SER A 333 8.67 29.01 -12.91
C SER A 333 9.90 28.35 -13.53
N LEU A 334 9.82 27.88 -14.78
CA LEU A 334 10.97 27.30 -15.49
C LEU A 334 12.07 28.32 -15.74
N GLN A 335 11.70 29.57 -16.07
CA GLN A 335 12.66 30.64 -16.25
C GLN A 335 13.40 30.96 -14.94
N SER A 336 12.71 30.97 -13.80
CA SER A 336 13.33 31.17 -12.49
C SER A 336 14.40 30.11 -12.16
N LEU A 337 14.24 28.87 -12.65
CA LEU A 337 15.28 27.83 -12.55
C LEU A 337 16.43 28.09 -13.49
N VAL A 338 16.18 28.55 -14.73
CA VAL A 338 17.22 28.90 -15.70
C VAL A 338 18.08 30.05 -15.17
N ASP A 339 17.48 31.04 -14.54
CA ASP A 339 18.12 32.22 -13.98
C ASP A 339 18.81 31.96 -12.63
N GLY A 340 18.62 30.75 -12.05
CA GLY A 340 19.19 30.40 -10.76
C GLY A 340 18.63 31.19 -9.58
N SER A 341 17.43 31.80 -9.72
CA SER A 341 16.82 32.66 -8.71
C SER A 341 16.05 31.89 -7.62
N VAL A 342 15.90 30.57 -7.79
CA VAL A 342 15.16 29.72 -6.84
C VAL A 342 16.03 29.40 -5.61
N SER A 343 15.52 29.68 -4.41
CA SER A 343 16.21 29.36 -3.16
C SER A 343 16.52 27.87 -3.03
N ILE A 344 17.74 27.56 -2.57
CA ILE A 344 18.20 26.19 -2.32
C ILE A 344 17.25 25.42 -1.36
N ASP A 345 16.67 26.10 -0.38
CA ASP A 345 15.74 25.48 0.56
C ASP A 345 14.49 24.93 -0.12
N LYS A 346 13.98 25.60 -1.15
CA LYS A 346 12.85 25.15 -1.97
C LYS A 346 13.18 23.96 -2.85
N LEU A 347 14.46 23.79 -3.21
CA LEU A 347 14.95 22.68 -4.03
C LEU A 347 15.38 21.46 -3.19
N ALA A 348 15.40 21.59 -1.89
CA ALA A 348 15.84 20.54 -0.99
C ALA A 348 14.92 19.31 -1.00
N LEU A 349 15.52 18.14 -1.05
CA LEU A 349 14.86 16.84 -0.93
C LEU A 349 15.16 16.24 0.44
N THR A 350 14.19 15.55 1.02
CA THR A 350 14.37 14.91 2.33
C THR A 350 14.05 13.43 2.27
N LYS A 351 15.00 12.58 2.64
CA LYS A 351 14.84 11.12 2.70
C LYS A 351 15.26 10.57 4.06
N SER A 352 14.52 9.56 4.55
CA SER A 352 14.91 8.83 5.76
C SER A 352 15.94 7.77 5.44
N LEU A 353 16.98 7.69 6.27
CA LEU A 353 17.99 6.64 6.19
C LEU A 353 17.44 5.35 6.80
N ARG A 354 17.55 4.23 6.09
CA ARG A 354 17.16 2.91 6.59
C ARG A 354 18.40 2.16 7.13
N SER A 355 18.17 1.17 7.98
CA SER A 355 19.23 0.31 8.49
C SER A 355 19.86 -0.54 7.39
N ASN A 356 19.06 -1.08 6.46
CA ASN A 356 19.50 -1.97 5.41
C ASN A 356 19.04 -1.51 4.02
N TYR A 357 19.93 -1.64 3.04
CA TYR A 357 19.68 -1.42 1.63
C TYR A 357 20.23 -2.57 0.80
N LYS A 358 19.49 -3.03 -0.21
CA LYS A 358 19.96 -4.10 -1.11
C LYS A 358 21.23 -3.69 -1.88
N ASN A 359 21.26 -2.42 -2.36
CA ASN A 359 22.40 -1.83 -3.09
C ASN A 359 22.71 -0.43 -2.52
N PRO A 360 23.50 -0.31 -1.43
CA PRO A 360 23.74 0.96 -0.75
C PRO A 360 24.36 2.04 -1.64
N MET A 361 25.27 1.66 -2.54
CA MET A 361 25.98 2.59 -3.45
C MET A 361 25.08 3.28 -4.48
N GLN A 362 23.91 2.70 -4.77
CA GLN A 362 22.92 3.30 -5.68
C GLN A 362 21.98 4.28 -4.98
N ILE A 363 22.01 4.36 -3.66
CA ILE A 363 21.10 5.18 -2.86
C ILE A 363 21.76 6.51 -2.51
N ALA A 364 21.38 7.57 -3.19
CA ALA A 364 22.01 8.88 -3.07
C ALA A 364 22.18 9.40 -1.63
N HIS A 365 21.12 9.38 -0.83
CA HIS A 365 21.16 9.83 0.56
C HIS A 365 21.96 8.89 1.49
N LYS A 366 22.16 7.61 1.12
CA LYS A 366 23.04 6.69 1.87
C LYS A 366 24.50 7.01 1.59
N VAL A 367 24.86 7.20 0.32
CA VAL A 367 26.22 7.60 -0.09
C VAL A 367 26.58 8.95 0.54
N LEU A 368 25.65 9.90 0.54
CA LEU A 368 25.83 11.19 1.19
C LEU A 368 26.03 11.05 2.71
N ALA A 369 25.27 10.16 3.39
CA ALA A 369 25.45 9.92 4.82
C ALA A 369 26.85 9.39 5.17
N GLU A 370 27.41 8.50 4.35
CA GLU A 370 28.80 8.03 4.52
C GLU A 370 29.80 9.16 4.33
N ARG A 371 29.64 9.97 3.27
CA ARG A 371 30.51 11.12 2.99
C ARG A 371 30.46 12.18 4.10
N VAL A 372 29.28 12.44 4.68
CA VAL A 372 29.17 13.33 5.86
C VAL A 372 29.90 12.72 7.04
N GLY A 373 29.76 11.41 7.29
CA GLY A 373 30.44 10.72 8.36
C GLY A 373 31.97 10.69 8.23
N GLU A 374 32.49 10.63 6.99
CA GLU A 374 33.93 10.73 6.71
C GLU A 374 34.49 12.13 7.00
N ARG A 375 33.72 13.17 6.65
CA ARG A 375 34.09 14.57 6.92
C ARG A 375 33.95 14.97 8.37
N GLU A 376 32.88 14.50 9.03
CA GLU A 376 32.53 14.85 10.40
C GLU A 376 32.07 13.60 11.15
N PRO A 377 33.00 12.78 11.69
CA PRO A 377 32.66 11.51 12.32
C PRO A 377 31.61 11.61 13.44
N GLY A 378 31.61 12.72 14.19
CA GLY A 378 30.65 12.99 15.26
C GLY A 378 29.22 13.26 14.78
N ASN A 379 29.05 13.67 13.53
CA ASN A 379 27.77 14.06 12.91
C ASN A 379 27.27 13.06 11.87
N LYS A 380 27.82 11.84 11.85
CA LYS A 380 27.37 10.80 10.90
C LYS A 380 25.90 10.47 11.10
N PRO A 381 25.05 10.63 10.06
CA PRO A 381 23.62 10.30 10.15
C PRO A 381 23.39 8.82 10.45
N LYS A 382 22.46 8.51 11.36
CA LYS A 382 22.10 7.16 11.82
C LYS A 382 20.83 6.65 11.10
N PRO A 383 20.60 5.33 11.07
CA PRO A 383 19.32 4.78 10.63
C PRO A 383 18.15 5.40 11.40
N GLY A 384 17.13 5.87 10.66
CA GLY A 384 16.00 6.64 11.19
C GLY A 384 16.10 8.14 10.95
N ASP A 385 17.32 8.68 10.84
CA ASP A 385 17.52 10.10 10.58
C ASP A 385 17.03 10.50 9.19
N ARG A 386 16.65 11.77 9.07
CA ARG A 386 16.23 12.37 7.81
C ARG A 386 17.34 13.25 7.27
N ILE A 387 17.80 12.95 6.07
CA ILE A 387 18.85 13.70 5.40
C ILE A 387 18.19 14.67 4.42
N LYS A 388 18.50 15.96 4.58
CA LYS A 388 18.12 17.04 3.67
C LYS A 388 19.28 17.33 2.74
N TYR A 389 19.05 17.28 1.42
CA TYR A 389 20.10 17.43 0.40
C TYR A 389 19.54 18.05 -0.86
N ALA A 390 20.44 18.59 -1.68
CA ALA A 390 20.12 19.08 -3.02
C ALA A 390 21.05 18.45 -4.07
N PHE A 391 20.59 18.43 -5.33
CA PHE A 391 21.38 17.98 -6.47
C PHE A 391 22.31 19.09 -6.95
N ILE A 392 23.58 18.72 -7.11
CA ILE A 392 24.65 19.59 -7.60
C ILE A 392 24.99 19.26 -9.04
N GLU A 393 25.55 20.23 -9.74
CA GLU A 393 25.91 20.10 -11.15
C GLU A 393 26.73 18.85 -11.43
N ASN A 394 26.36 18.13 -12.48
CA ASN A 394 27.02 16.90 -12.89
C ASN A 394 28.28 17.15 -13.70
N LYS A 395 29.44 16.84 -13.14
CA LYS A 395 30.74 16.91 -13.80
C LYS A 395 31.21 15.56 -14.35
N GLY A 396 30.27 14.75 -14.88
CA GLY A 396 30.58 13.42 -15.44
C GLY A 396 30.39 12.25 -14.47
N GLN A 397 29.87 12.50 -13.26
CA GLN A 397 29.59 11.42 -12.30
C GLN A 397 28.43 10.54 -12.78
N LYS A 398 28.63 9.22 -12.73
CA LYS A 398 27.62 8.23 -13.15
C LYS A 398 26.61 7.91 -12.04
N LEU A 399 27.03 7.92 -10.78
CA LEU A 399 26.18 7.56 -9.65
C LEU A 399 25.46 8.77 -9.08
N LEU A 400 24.17 8.61 -8.76
CA LEU A 400 23.36 9.68 -8.15
C LEU A 400 23.90 10.14 -6.79
N GLY A 401 24.56 9.24 -6.04
CA GLY A 401 25.15 9.55 -4.75
C GLY A 401 26.24 10.62 -4.81
N ASP A 402 26.95 10.69 -5.94
CA ASP A 402 28.03 11.65 -6.14
C ASP A 402 27.55 13.03 -6.61
N ARG A 403 26.25 13.11 -6.94
CA ARG A 403 25.58 14.31 -7.46
C ARG A 403 24.68 14.98 -6.43
N VAL A 404 24.81 14.65 -5.17
CA VAL A 404 24.02 15.23 -4.08
C VAL A 404 24.92 15.73 -2.97
N GLU A 405 24.51 16.81 -2.30
CA GLU A 405 25.24 17.34 -1.16
C GLU A 405 24.29 18.00 -0.15
N THR A 406 24.78 18.19 1.09
CA THR A 406 24.02 18.89 2.14
C THR A 406 23.91 20.38 1.82
N LEU A 407 22.83 21.02 2.25
CA LEU A 407 22.58 22.42 1.93
C LEU A 407 23.68 23.35 2.48
N ASP A 408 24.12 23.09 3.70
CA ASP A 408 25.17 23.87 4.37
C ASP A 408 26.50 23.79 3.62
N PHE A 409 26.85 22.58 3.16
CA PHE A 409 28.07 22.38 2.38
C PHE A 409 28.01 23.07 1.00
N ILE A 410 26.84 23.01 0.34
CA ILE A 410 26.61 23.72 -0.94
C ILE A 410 26.74 25.23 -0.74
N ALA A 411 26.09 25.77 0.30
CA ALA A 411 26.15 27.22 0.59
C ALA A 411 27.55 27.69 0.94
N LYS A 412 28.28 26.96 1.80
CA LYS A 412 29.64 27.27 2.23
C LYS A 412 30.64 27.26 1.06
N ASN A 413 30.51 26.30 0.17
CA ASN A 413 31.44 26.11 -0.93
C ASN A 413 30.94 26.71 -2.26
N LYS A 414 29.78 27.37 -2.28
CA LYS A 414 29.16 27.99 -3.47
C LYS A 414 29.04 27.01 -4.65
N ILE A 415 28.62 25.76 -4.37
CA ILE A 415 28.53 24.70 -5.38
C ILE A 415 27.31 24.97 -6.27
N PRO A 416 27.43 24.95 -7.60
CA PRO A 416 26.30 25.15 -8.50
C PRO A 416 25.31 24.00 -8.43
N LEU A 417 24.01 24.32 -8.47
CA LEU A 417 22.90 23.34 -8.41
C LEU A 417 22.60 22.78 -9.81
N ASP A 418 22.15 21.54 -9.87
CA ASP A 418 21.73 20.88 -11.11
C ASP A 418 20.27 21.24 -11.46
N TYR A 419 20.02 22.42 -11.99
CA TYR A 419 18.69 22.85 -12.42
C TYR A 419 18.10 21.96 -13.53
N HIS A 420 18.95 21.37 -14.38
CA HIS A 420 18.51 20.39 -15.38
C HIS A 420 17.85 19.19 -14.72
N TYR A 421 18.44 18.66 -13.64
CA TYR A 421 17.87 17.57 -12.85
C TYR A 421 16.50 17.94 -12.25
N TYR A 422 16.37 19.15 -11.70
CA TYR A 422 15.12 19.59 -11.11
C TYR A 422 14.00 19.70 -12.14
N ILE A 423 14.28 20.21 -13.32
CA ILE A 423 13.29 20.24 -14.40
C ILE A 423 12.93 18.82 -14.83
N THR A 424 13.90 17.98 -15.17
CA THR A 424 13.66 16.66 -15.77
C THR A 424 13.09 15.63 -14.80
N ASN A 425 13.56 15.62 -13.55
CA ASN A 425 13.23 14.56 -12.59
C ASN A 425 12.22 14.97 -11.52
N GLN A 426 12.02 16.27 -11.28
CA GLN A 426 11.05 16.74 -10.30
C GLN A 426 9.80 17.31 -10.96
N LEU A 427 9.95 18.32 -11.83
CA LEU A 427 8.81 19.05 -12.40
C LEU A 427 8.18 18.35 -13.60
N MET A 428 8.99 17.85 -14.53
CA MET A 428 8.51 17.44 -15.85
C MET A 428 7.46 16.31 -15.79
N ASN A 429 7.73 15.21 -15.10
CA ASN A 429 6.84 14.05 -15.11
C ASN A 429 5.40 14.35 -14.65
N PRO A 430 5.15 15.00 -13.49
CA PRO A 430 3.77 15.29 -13.07
C PRO A 430 3.09 16.33 -13.99
N LEU A 431 3.84 17.25 -14.56
CA LEU A 431 3.31 18.29 -15.45
C LEU A 431 3.06 17.77 -16.87
N LEU A 432 3.87 16.84 -17.38
CA LEU A 432 3.58 16.15 -18.65
C LEU A 432 2.24 15.43 -18.59
N GLN A 433 1.96 14.70 -17.50
CA GLN A 433 0.68 14.02 -17.31
C GLN A 433 -0.50 15.00 -17.31
N LEU A 434 -0.32 16.15 -16.66
CA LEU A 434 -1.37 17.17 -16.56
C LEU A 434 -1.65 17.83 -17.92
N PHE A 435 -0.64 18.37 -18.59
CA PHE A 435 -0.81 19.09 -19.85
C PHE A 435 -1.10 18.19 -21.05
N SER A 436 -0.76 16.88 -20.98
CA SER A 436 -1.12 15.91 -22.02
C SER A 436 -2.63 15.68 -22.14
N LEU A 437 -3.40 15.97 -21.09
CA LEU A 437 -4.87 15.88 -21.13
C LEU A 437 -5.50 16.94 -22.05
N GLY A 438 -4.85 18.12 -22.17
CA GLY A 438 -5.32 19.24 -22.99
C GLY A 438 -4.28 19.70 -24.00
N LEU A 439 -3.69 18.80 -24.77
CA LEU A 439 -2.63 19.12 -25.73
C LEU A 439 -3.10 20.10 -26.84
N ASP A 440 -4.37 20.04 -27.23
CA ASP A 440 -4.99 20.99 -28.17
C ASP A 440 -4.92 22.43 -27.63
N LYS A 441 -5.13 22.64 -26.34
CA LYS A 441 -5.03 23.96 -25.69
C LYS A 441 -3.57 24.44 -25.64
N VAL A 442 -2.62 23.50 -25.44
CA VAL A 442 -1.18 23.81 -25.53
C VAL A 442 -0.78 24.22 -26.95
N TYR A 443 -1.30 23.56 -27.97
CA TYR A 443 -1.08 23.91 -29.37
C TYR A 443 -1.62 25.31 -29.68
N LYS A 444 -2.85 25.63 -29.24
CA LYS A 444 -3.44 26.98 -29.38
C LYS A 444 -2.58 28.06 -28.71
N TYR A 445 -2.10 27.81 -27.48
CA TYR A 445 -1.20 28.73 -26.79
C TYR A 445 0.10 29.00 -27.58
N LYS A 446 0.69 27.94 -28.15
CA LYS A 446 1.90 28.05 -28.99
C LYS A 446 1.62 28.59 -30.38
N LYS A 447 0.39 29.01 -30.69
CA LYS A 447 -0.03 29.54 -31.99
C LYS A 447 0.31 28.59 -33.15
N MET A 448 0.14 27.28 -32.92
CA MET A 448 0.33 26.27 -33.96
C MET A 448 -0.71 26.46 -35.07
N LYS A 449 -0.33 26.15 -36.32
CA LYS A 449 -1.22 26.28 -37.47
C LYS A 449 -2.41 25.34 -37.32
N GLN A 450 -3.59 25.76 -37.78
CA GLN A 450 -4.83 24.96 -37.73
C GLN A 450 -4.65 23.56 -38.33
N LYS A 451 -3.86 23.44 -39.41
CA LYS A 451 -3.50 22.15 -40.01
C LYS A 451 -2.86 21.17 -38.99
N GLN A 452 -1.97 21.67 -38.12
CA GLN A 452 -1.29 20.84 -37.10
C GLN A 452 -2.24 20.40 -35.99
N ILE A 453 -3.26 21.19 -35.69
CA ILE A 453 -4.30 20.80 -34.72
C ILE A 453 -5.20 19.70 -35.31
N ILE A 454 -5.57 19.83 -36.60
CA ILE A 454 -6.34 18.81 -37.32
C ILE A 454 -5.52 17.49 -37.41
N GLU A 455 -4.24 17.62 -37.74
CA GLU A 455 -3.32 16.46 -37.78
C GLU A 455 -3.20 15.76 -36.44
N LEU A 456 -3.13 16.50 -35.32
CA LEU A 456 -3.15 15.94 -33.99
C LEU A 456 -4.40 15.07 -33.76
N HIS A 457 -5.58 15.59 -34.08
CA HIS A 457 -6.82 14.83 -33.92
C HIS A 457 -6.84 13.58 -34.79
N SER A 458 -6.41 13.69 -36.05
CA SER A 458 -6.30 12.54 -36.97
C SER A 458 -5.35 11.45 -36.42
N ILE A 459 -4.21 11.86 -35.85
CA ILE A 459 -3.26 10.92 -35.21
C ILE A 459 -3.91 10.21 -33.99
N LEU A 460 -4.62 10.95 -33.17
CA LEU A 460 -5.29 10.38 -31.99
C LEU A 460 -6.41 9.41 -32.38
N ASP A 461 -7.19 9.74 -33.42
CA ASP A 461 -8.26 8.88 -33.96
C ASP A 461 -7.66 7.60 -34.56
N GLN A 462 -6.56 7.72 -35.33
CA GLN A 462 -5.85 6.54 -35.86
C GLN A 462 -5.33 5.65 -34.74
N MET A 463 -4.74 6.22 -33.68
CA MET A 463 -4.29 5.46 -32.52
C MET A 463 -5.40 4.69 -31.81
N TYR A 464 -6.61 5.26 -31.79
CA TYR A 464 -7.79 4.61 -31.23
C TYR A 464 -8.20 3.39 -32.08
N GLN A 465 -8.23 3.57 -33.40
CA GLN A 465 -8.51 2.48 -34.35
C GLN A 465 -7.45 1.37 -34.27
N ASP A 466 -6.16 1.73 -34.22
CA ASP A 466 -5.05 0.79 -34.08
C ASP A 466 -5.04 0.00 -32.75
N CYS A 467 -5.93 0.33 -31.84
CA CYS A 467 -6.17 -0.39 -30.59
C CYS A 467 -7.50 -1.16 -30.61
N ASP A 468 -8.11 -1.39 -31.79
CA ASP A 468 -9.41 -2.07 -31.95
C ASP A 468 -10.52 -1.47 -31.05
N GLY A 469 -10.46 -0.17 -30.79
CA GLY A 469 -11.37 0.53 -29.90
C GLY A 469 -11.16 0.24 -28.40
N LEU A 470 -10.12 -0.50 -28.02
CA LEU A 470 -9.81 -0.79 -26.62
C LEU A 470 -9.25 0.44 -25.90
N ILE A 471 -9.95 0.90 -24.88
CA ILE A 471 -9.63 2.14 -24.16
C ILE A 471 -8.26 2.09 -23.46
N GLU A 472 -7.95 1.01 -22.76
CA GLU A 472 -6.73 0.95 -21.96
C GLU A 472 -5.42 0.97 -22.78
N PRO A 473 -5.24 0.20 -23.86
CA PRO A 473 -4.11 0.32 -24.77
C PRO A 473 -4.03 1.69 -25.44
N TYR A 474 -5.18 2.24 -25.89
CA TYR A 474 -5.26 3.57 -26.47
C TYR A 474 -4.77 4.65 -25.52
N MET A 475 -5.24 4.66 -24.26
CA MET A 475 -4.85 5.66 -23.28
C MET A 475 -3.33 5.64 -23.00
N LYS A 476 -2.71 4.46 -22.97
CA LYS A 476 -1.24 4.32 -22.84
C LYS A 476 -0.47 4.91 -24.03
N LYS A 477 -0.92 4.61 -25.25
CA LYS A 477 -0.30 5.18 -26.48
C LYS A 477 -0.48 6.69 -26.55
N ARG A 478 -1.71 7.17 -26.28
CA ARG A 478 -2.06 8.58 -26.24
C ARG A 478 -1.21 9.35 -25.23
N GLU A 479 -1.11 8.86 -23.99
CA GLU A 479 -0.32 9.51 -22.94
C GLU A 479 1.14 9.63 -23.35
N LYS A 480 1.72 8.59 -23.93
CA LYS A 480 3.11 8.61 -24.42
C LYS A 480 3.33 9.65 -25.51
N TYR A 481 2.46 9.70 -26.50
CA TYR A 481 2.53 10.65 -27.60
C TYR A 481 2.33 12.10 -27.13
N CYS A 482 1.25 12.36 -26.40
CA CYS A 482 0.93 13.69 -25.90
C CYS A 482 2.01 14.21 -24.92
N SER A 483 2.55 13.34 -24.08
CA SER A 483 3.64 13.72 -23.17
C SER A 483 4.92 14.10 -23.92
N ALA A 484 5.26 13.41 -25.01
CA ALA A 484 6.40 13.77 -25.86
C ALA A 484 6.22 15.15 -26.49
N GLU A 485 5.02 15.45 -27.00
CA GLU A 485 4.71 16.76 -27.58
C GLU A 485 4.73 17.89 -26.54
N VAL A 486 4.14 17.67 -25.36
CA VAL A 486 4.20 18.65 -24.25
C VAL A 486 5.64 18.89 -23.82
N LYS A 487 6.47 17.85 -23.72
CA LYS A 487 7.90 17.97 -23.42
C LYS A 487 8.59 18.88 -24.45
N ARG A 488 8.40 18.60 -25.73
CA ARG A 488 8.97 19.37 -26.85
C ARG A 488 8.57 20.85 -26.81
N LEU A 489 7.28 21.12 -26.52
CA LEU A 489 6.74 22.47 -26.60
C LEU A 489 6.97 23.32 -25.35
N LEU A 490 6.93 22.73 -24.17
CA LEU A 490 6.96 23.47 -22.89
C LEU A 490 8.28 23.35 -22.14
N PHE A 491 9.04 22.27 -22.29
CA PHE A 491 10.24 22.02 -21.48
C PHE A 491 11.56 22.10 -22.25
N GLU A 492 11.63 21.55 -23.45
CA GLU A 492 12.88 21.54 -24.22
C GLU A 492 13.49 22.93 -24.44
N PRO A 493 12.71 24.01 -24.70
CA PRO A 493 13.30 25.34 -24.83
C PRO A 493 14.09 25.80 -23.60
N PHE A 494 13.65 25.43 -22.41
CA PHE A 494 14.34 25.76 -21.15
C PHE A 494 15.54 24.84 -20.89
N LEU A 495 15.40 23.54 -21.21
CA LEU A 495 16.53 22.61 -21.10
C LEU A 495 17.69 23.00 -22.02
N VAL A 496 17.41 23.45 -23.24
CA VAL A 496 18.41 23.98 -24.17
C VAL A 496 19.05 25.24 -23.59
N LYS A 497 18.30 26.16 -22.99
CA LYS A 497 18.87 27.35 -22.33
C LYS A 497 19.84 26.98 -21.20
N ILE A 498 19.45 26.04 -20.33
CA ILE A 498 20.33 25.56 -19.25
C ILE A 498 21.61 24.94 -19.83
N TYR A 499 21.46 24.06 -20.83
CA TYR A 499 22.61 23.45 -21.50
C TYR A 499 23.56 24.50 -22.09
N ASN A 500 23.01 25.49 -22.79
CA ASN A 500 23.81 26.57 -23.38
C ASN A 500 24.53 27.41 -22.30
N ASN A 501 23.84 27.74 -21.20
CA ASN A 501 24.44 28.48 -20.09
C ASN A 501 25.59 27.69 -19.45
N GLN A 502 25.42 26.38 -19.22
CA GLN A 502 26.48 25.53 -18.66
C GLN A 502 27.71 25.37 -19.55
N HIS A 503 27.53 25.42 -20.88
CA HIS A 503 28.62 25.26 -21.85
C HIS A 503 29.13 26.59 -22.44
N GLY A 504 28.63 27.73 -21.94
CA GLY A 504 29.03 29.04 -22.44
C GLY A 504 28.61 29.30 -23.89
N ILE A 505 27.61 28.57 -24.42
CA ILE A 505 27.12 28.71 -25.79
C ILE A 505 26.16 29.91 -25.84
N ARG A 506 26.50 30.92 -26.63
CA ARG A 506 25.63 32.07 -26.86
C ARG A 506 24.81 31.87 -28.13
N THR A 507 23.54 32.23 -28.10
CA THR A 507 22.68 32.24 -29.29
C THR A 507 23.00 33.45 -30.16
N LEU A 508 22.73 33.36 -31.47
CA LEU A 508 22.95 34.48 -32.40
C LEU A 508 22.22 35.76 -31.94
N LYS A 509 21.06 35.68 -31.33
CA LYS A 509 20.36 36.83 -30.74
C LYS A 509 21.10 37.50 -29.58
N GLN A 510 21.90 36.77 -28.82
CA GLN A 510 22.75 37.31 -27.74
C GLN A 510 24.07 37.91 -28.27
N PHE A 511 24.38 37.64 -29.54
CA PHE A 511 25.53 38.19 -30.24
C PHE A 511 25.22 39.51 -30.97
N TRP A 512 23.97 39.66 -31.44
CA TRP A 512 23.56 40.79 -32.31
C TRP A 512 22.63 41.78 -31.58
N GLY A 513 22.36 41.54 -30.32
CA GLY A 513 21.45 42.35 -29.61
C GLY A 513 21.47 42.96 -28.52
#